data_24ebc1498c7b7ff5c1898bf1d12d478f
#
_entry.id   24ebc1498c7b7ff5c1898bf1d12d478f
#
_cell.length_a   1.000
_cell.length_b   1.000
_cell.length_c   1.000
_cell.angle_alpha   90.00
_cell.angle_beta   90.00
_cell.angle_gamma   90.00
#
_symmetry.space_group_name_H-M   'P 1'
#
loop_
_entity.id
_entity.type
_entity.pdbx_description
1 polymer ?
#
loop_
_entity_poly.entity_id
_entity_poly.type
_entity_poly.pdbx_seq_one_letter_code
_entity_poly.pdbx_strand_id
1 'polypeptide(L)'
;MASWNEIKAKICKTTDKVVAKTSEVADTAAKHVKVKTIEGKLAEKYEELGRVYYVVLKGEEAEEGKAEAIVAEIEALVAEKKAIKAELEAEKQRREEAKKAKAAAEAAAEAATEETEAAEEAEEATEETAE
;
A
#
# COMPACT_ATOMS: atom_id res chain seq x y z
N MET A 1 -39.19 8.84 -2.01
CA MET A 1 -38.51 8.40 -3.25
C MET A 1 -37.24 9.22 -3.49
N ALA A 2 -36.11 8.57 -3.65
CA ALA A 2 -34.88 9.25 -4.02
C ALA A 2 -34.99 9.84 -5.43
N SER A 3 -34.60 11.10 -5.62
CA SER A 3 -34.64 11.72 -6.93
C SER A 3 -33.59 11.10 -7.84
N TRP A 4 -33.78 11.14 -9.14
CA TRP A 4 -32.83 10.64 -10.14
C TRP A 4 -31.43 11.26 -9.96
N ASN A 5 -31.36 12.52 -9.55
CA ASN A 5 -30.13 13.23 -9.27
C ASN A 5 -29.36 12.64 -8.05
N GLU A 6 -30.07 12.21 -7.01
CA GLU A 6 -29.48 11.55 -5.85
C GLU A 6 -28.91 10.16 -6.21
N ILE A 7 -29.61 9.41 -7.02
CA ILE A 7 -29.15 8.11 -7.52
C ILE A 7 -27.90 8.27 -8.39
N LYS A 8 -27.89 9.25 -9.29
CA LYS A 8 -26.73 9.61 -10.10
C LYS A 8 -25.51 9.99 -9.25
N ALA A 9 -25.74 10.83 -8.23
CA ALA A 9 -24.67 11.25 -7.33
C ALA A 9 -24.05 10.07 -6.55
N LYS A 10 -24.87 9.13 -6.10
CA LYS A 10 -24.41 7.89 -5.44
C LYS A 10 -23.62 6.99 -6.37
N ILE A 11 -24.08 6.81 -7.60
CA ILE A 11 -23.39 6.01 -8.63
C ILE A 11 -22.04 6.64 -8.97
N CYS A 12 -21.96 7.96 -9.16
CA CYS A 12 -20.71 8.67 -9.43
C CYS A 12 -19.71 8.52 -8.29
N LYS A 13 -20.13 8.69 -7.03
CA LYS A 13 -19.28 8.50 -5.86
C LYS A 13 -18.73 7.08 -5.75
N THR A 14 -19.54 6.09 -6.03
CA THR A 14 -19.13 4.68 -6.01
C THR A 14 -18.12 4.38 -7.13
N THR A 15 -18.35 4.92 -8.32
CA THR A 15 -17.46 4.76 -9.46
C THR A 15 -16.10 5.42 -9.20
N ASP A 16 -16.07 6.63 -8.65
CA ASP A 16 -14.84 7.34 -8.29
C ASP A 16 -14.02 6.57 -7.23
N LYS A 17 -14.66 6.00 -6.23
CA LYS A 17 -14.00 5.14 -5.22
C LYS A 17 -13.39 3.88 -5.83
N VAL A 18 -14.10 3.22 -6.74
CA VAL A 18 -13.60 2.01 -7.43
C VAL A 18 -12.40 2.34 -8.33
N VAL A 19 -12.46 3.44 -9.07
CA VAL A 19 -11.36 3.92 -9.92
C VAL A 19 -10.14 4.27 -9.07
N ALA A 20 -10.30 4.98 -7.96
CA ALA A 20 -9.21 5.31 -7.05
C ALA A 20 -8.54 4.06 -6.46
N LYS A 21 -9.29 3.08 -5.99
CA LYS A 21 -8.78 1.79 -5.50
C LYS A 21 -8.03 1.00 -6.55
N THR A 22 -8.53 0.96 -7.79
CA THR A 22 -7.90 0.28 -8.91
C THR A 22 -6.57 0.94 -9.27
N SER A 23 -6.50 2.27 -9.26
CA SER A 23 -5.26 3.03 -9.49
C SER A 23 -4.20 2.75 -8.42
N GLU A 24 -4.55 2.74 -7.13
CA GLU A 24 -3.66 2.41 -6.02
C GLU A 24 -3.11 0.97 -6.14
N VAL A 25 -3.95 0.00 -6.47
CA VAL A 25 -3.54 -1.40 -6.68
C VAL A 25 -2.59 -1.51 -7.87
N ALA A 26 -2.87 -0.80 -8.97
CA ALA A 26 -1.99 -0.77 -10.14
C ALA A 26 -0.62 -0.18 -9.82
N ASP A 27 -0.56 0.92 -9.07
CA ASP A 27 0.69 1.53 -8.62
C ASP A 27 1.49 0.60 -7.71
N THR A 28 0.84 -0.07 -6.78
CA THR A 28 1.47 -1.05 -5.88
C THR A 28 2.04 -2.22 -6.67
N ALA A 29 1.29 -2.76 -7.64
CA ALA A 29 1.74 -3.84 -8.51
C ALA A 29 2.94 -3.41 -9.35
N ALA A 30 2.94 -2.18 -9.90
CA ALA A 30 4.05 -1.61 -10.65
C ALA A 30 5.31 -1.48 -9.79
N LYS A 31 5.19 -1.07 -8.55
CA LYS A 31 6.31 -1.00 -7.59
C LYS A 31 6.88 -2.37 -7.27
N HIS A 32 6.05 -3.39 -7.08
CA HIS A 32 6.50 -4.77 -6.90
C HIS A 32 7.25 -5.32 -8.11
N VAL A 33 6.79 -5.01 -9.33
CA VAL A 33 7.48 -5.37 -10.57
C VAL A 33 8.83 -4.68 -10.67
N LYS A 34 8.93 -3.39 -10.31
CA LYS A 34 10.20 -2.65 -10.25
C LYS A 34 11.19 -3.29 -9.28
N VAL A 35 10.73 -3.67 -8.10
CA VAL A 35 11.57 -4.37 -7.10
C VAL A 35 12.12 -5.68 -7.66
N LYS A 36 11.30 -6.49 -8.32
CA LYS A 36 11.74 -7.74 -8.96
C LYS A 36 12.74 -7.50 -10.09
N THR A 37 12.51 -6.46 -10.89
CA THR A 37 13.42 -6.06 -11.97
C THR A 37 14.80 -5.65 -11.40
N ILE A 38 14.79 -4.87 -10.32
CA ILE A 38 16.02 -4.44 -9.62
C ILE A 38 16.74 -5.65 -9.02
N GLU A 39 16.03 -6.58 -8.41
CA GLU A 39 16.61 -7.83 -7.88
C GLU A 39 17.28 -8.66 -8.99
N GLY A 40 16.65 -8.75 -10.17
CA GLY A 40 17.25 -9.38 -11.34
C GLY A 40 18.53 -8.69 -11.80
N LYS A 41 18.54 -7.37 -11.88
CA LYS A 41 19.73 -6.56 -12.20
C LYS A 41 20.83 -6.72 -11.17
N LEU A 42 20.48 -6.76 -9.88
CA LEU A 42 21.41 -7.00 -8.79
C LEU A 42 22.07 -8.38 -8.92
N ALA A 43 21.30 -9.42 -9.22
CA ALA A 43 21.82 -10.77 -9.42
C ALA A 43 22.85 -10.79 -10.58
N GLU A 44 22.54 -10.13 -11.69
CA GLU A 44 23.47 -10.00 -12.84
C GLU A 44 24.75 -9.26 -12.45
N LYS A 45 24.63 -8.17 -11.69
CA LYS A 45 25.78 -7.38 -11.23
C LYS A 45 26.67 -8.14 -10.24
N TYR A 46 26.07 -8.89 -9.32
CA TYR A 46 26.82 -9.77 -8.42
C TYR A 46 27.56 -10.88 -9.18
N GLU A 47 26.94 -11.42 -10.21
CA GLU A 47 27.56 -12.41 -11.09
C GLU A 47 28.75 -11.82 -11.86
N GLU A 48 28.61 -10.64 -12.43
CA GLU A 48 29.71 -9.91 -13.08
C GLU A 48 30.85 -9.62 -12.11
N LEU A 49 30.52 -9.15 -10.89
CA LEU A 49 31.50 -8.90 -9.84
C LEU A 49 32.25 -10.19 -9.45
N GLY A 50 31.53 -11.30 -9.34
CA GLY A 50 32.10 -12.61 -9.07
C GLY A 50 33.06 -13.06 -10.16
N ARG A 51 32.73 -12.81 -11.42
CA ARG A 51 33.62 -13.11 -12.57
C ARG A 51 34.89 -12.27 -12.53
N VAL A 52 34.76 -10.98 -12.27
CA VAL A 52 35.91 -10.06 -12.15
C VAL A 52 36.81 -10.49 -10.99
N TYR A 53 36.26 -10.83 -9.85
CA TYR A 53 36.98 -11.29 -8.67
C TYR A 53 37.68 -12.64 -8.91
N TYR A 54 37.03 -13.55 -9.62
CA TYR A 54 37.59 -14.83 -10.02
C TYR A 54 38.82 -14.65 -10.89
N VAL A 55 38.76 -13.75 -11.87
CA VAL A 55 39.90 -13.40 -12.75
C VAL A 55 41.07 -12.86 -11.93
N VAL A 56 40.83 -11.99 -10.98
CA VAL A 56 41.85 -11.43 -10.08
C VAL A 56 42.47 -12.53 -9.19
N LEU A 57 41.65 -13.43 -8.65
CA LEU A 57 42.14 -14.55 -7.84
C LEU A 57 42.99 -15.54 -8.64
N LYS A 58 42.71 -15.70 -9.93
CA LYS A 58 43.51 -16.52 -10.85
C LYS A 58 44.85 -15.88 -11.25
N GLY A 59 45.09 -14.64 -10.83
CA GLY A 59 46.31 -13.90 -11.16
C GLY A 59 46.30 -13.25 -12.54
N GLU A 60 45.15 -13.22 -13.21
CA GLU A 60 44.98 -12.49 -14.46
C GLU A 60 44.68 -11.01 -14.16
N GLU A 61 45.15 -10.13 -15.07
CA GLU A 61 44.88 -8.70 -14.93
C GLU A 61 43.40 -8.38 -15.27
N ALA A 62 42.66 -7.88 -14.29
CA ALA A 62 41.33 -7.29 -14.52
C ALA A 62 41.50 -5.84 -14.96
N GLU A 63 40.54 -5.34 -15.75
CA GLU A 63 40.47 -3.92 -16.11
C GLU A 63 40.38 -3.05 -14.84
N GLU A 64 41.27 -2.03 -14.77
CA GLU A 64 41.24 -1.07 -13.65
C GLU A 64 39.90 -0.38 -13.51
N GLY A 65 39.39 -0.37 -12.30
CA GLY A 65 38.13 0.31 -11.96
C GLY A 65 36.85 -0.44 -12.33
N LYS A 66 36.93 -1.59 -12.99
CA LYS A 66 35.74 -2.37 -13.37
C LYS A 66 34.96 -2.90 -12.15
N ALA A 67 35.66 -3.45 -11.18
CA ALA A 67 35.07 -3.94 -9.93
C ALA A 67 34.44 -2.78 -9.13
N GLU A 68 35.11 -1.66 -9.05
CA GLU A 68 34.62 -0.44 -8.36
C GLU A 68 33.39 0.13 -9.05
N ALA A 69 33.36 0.14 -10.39
CA ALA A 69 32.20 0.57 -11.16
C ALA A 69 30.99 -0.33 -10.92
N ILE A 70 31.19 -1.65 -10.88
CA ILE A 70 30.13 -2.64 -10.60
C ILE A 70 29.61 -2.45 -9.17
N VAL A 71 30.46 -2.25 -8.19
CA VAL A 71 30.07 -1.98 -6.79
C VAL A 71 29.24 -0.70 -6.70
N ALA A 72 29.63 0.37 -7.40
CA ALA A 72 28.87 1.61 -7.44
C ALA A 72 27.45 1.40 -8.03
N GLU A 73 27.34 0.63 -9.11
CA GLU A 73 26.04 0.27 -9.70
C GLU A 73 25.19 -0.58 -8.75
N ILE A 74 25.79 -1.52 -8.03
CA ILE A 74 25.13 -2.35 -7.02
C ILE A 74 24.60 -1.46 -5.88
N GLU A 75 25.40 -0.54 -5.37
CA GLU A 75 24.98 0.39 -4.31
C GLU A 75 23.82 1.28 -4.74
N ALA A 76 23.85 1.78 -5.97
CA ALA A 76 22.75 2.55 -6.54
C ALA A 76 21.45 1.74 -6.65
N LEU A 77 21.54 0.50 -7.12
CA LEU A 77 20.39 -0.41 -7.23
C LEU A 77 19.84 -0.81 -5.85
N VAL A 78 20.70 -1.06 -4.88
CA VAL A 78 20.30 -1.36 -3.49
C VAL A 78 19.57 -0.17 -2.87
N ALA A 79 20.07 1.05 -3.09
CA ALA A 79 19.44 2.28 -2.60
C ALA A 79 18.05 2.48 -3.23
N GLU A 80 17.93 2.28 -4.54
CA GLU A 80 16.65 2.36 -5.26
C GLU A 80 15.64 1.33 -4.77
N LYS A 81 16.06 0.08 -4.61
CA LYS A 81 15.24 -1.00 -4.05
C LYS A 81 14.74 -0.66 -2.64
N LYS A 82 15.63 -0.17 -1.79
CA LYS A 82 15.30 0.24 -0.42
C LYS A 82 14.29 1.37 -0.39
N ALA A 83 14.43 2.37 -1.26
CA ALA A 83 13.49 3.48 -1.39
C ALA A 83 12.09 2.99 -1.80
N ILE A 84 12.00 2.12 -2.80
CA ILE A 84 10.73 1.56 -3.27
C ILE A 84 10.08 0.69 -2.19
N LYS A 85 10.83 -0.14 -1.49
CA LYS A 85 10.33 -0.94 -0.36
C LYS A 85 9.80 -0.07 0.78
N ALA A 86 10.47 1.04 1.09
CA ALA A 86 10.03 2.00 2.08
C ALA A 86 8.70 2.66 1.69
N GLU A 87 8.53 3.03 0.42
CA GLU A 87 7.26 3.54 -0.11
C GLU A 87 6.14 2.52 -0.01
N LEU A 88 6.40 1.26 -0.37
CA LEU A 88 5.43 0.16 -0.25
C LEU A 88 5.00 -0.08 1.20
N GLU A 89 5.94 -0.04 2.13
CA GLU A 89 5.66 -0.19 3.55
C GLU A 89 4.82 0.98 4.09
N ALA A 90 5.14 2.20 3.68
CA ALA A 90 4.38 3.40 4.05
C ALA A 90 2.94 3.33 3.49
N GLU A 91 2.75 2.87 2.27
CA GLU A 91 1.42 2.66 1.68
C GLU A 91 0.63 1.58 2.42
N LYS A 92 1.29 0.49 2.79
CA LYS A 92 0.69 -0.60 3.56
C LYS A 92 0.21 -0.11 4.93
N GLN A 93 1.03 0.66 5.64
CA GLN A 93 0.67 1.26 6.92
C GLN A 93 -0.51 2.21 6.78
N ARG A 94 -0.53 3.07 5.79
CA ARG A 94 -1.66 3.97 5.50
C ARG A 94 -2.95 3.22 5.24
N ARG A 95 -2.90 2.10 4.52
CA ARG A 95 -4.07 1.24 4.28
C ARG A 95 -4.57 0.58 5.55
N GLU A 96 -3.68 0.09 6.40
CA GLU A 96 -4.02 -0.51 7.69
C GLU A 96 -4.64 0.51 8.64
N GLU A 97 -4.08 1.72 8.71
CA GLU A 97 -4.64 2.83 9.50
C GLU A 97 -6.01 3.25 8.99
N ALA A 98 -6.18 3.36 7.67
CA ALA A 98 -7.47 3.67 7.06
C ALA A 98 -8.53 2.60 7.35
N LYS A 99 -8.17 1.32 7.33
CA LYS A 99 -9.04 0.21 7.71
C LYS A 99 -9.43 0.27 9.18
N LYS A 100 -8.49 0.54 10.07
CA LYS A 100 -8.74 0.71 11.52
C LYS A 100 -9.64 1.90 11.80
N ALA A 101 -9.38 3.04 11.16
CA ALA A 101 -10.21 4.23 11.29
C ALA A 101 -11.63 3.98 10.80
N LYS A 102 -11.81 3.29 9.68
CA LYS A 102 -13.12 2.91 9.14
C LYS A 102 -13.86 1.96 10.07
N ALA A 103 -13.21 0.93 10.59
CA ALA A 103 -13.78 -0.02 11.54
C ALA A 103 -14.19 0.67 12.85
N ALA A 104 -13.37 1.60 13.37
CA ALA A 104 -13.69 2.39 14.54
C ALA A 104 -14.89 3.32 14.32
N ALA A 105 -15.00 3.94 13.14
CA ALA A 105 -16.13 4.78 12.76
C ALA A 105 -17.42 3.97 12.62
N GLU A 106 -17.38 2.79 12.05
CA GLU A 106 -18.51 1.87 11.92
C GLU A 106 -18.98 1.38 13.31
N ALA A 107 -18.06 1.00 14.20
CA ALA A 107 -18.37 0.59 15.56
C ALA A 107 -18.99 1.74 16.38
N ALA A 108 -18.51 2.97 16.24
CA ALA A 108 -19.07 4.15 16.88
C ALA A 108 -20.47 4.48 16.35
N ALA A 109 -20.72 4.31 15.04
CA ALA A 109 -22.03 4.50 14.43
C ALA A 109 -23.05 3.46 14.90
N GLU A 110 -22.66 2.19 15.02
CA GLU A 110 -23.51 1.12 15.59
C GLU A 110 -23.85 1.38 17.06
N ALA A 111 -22.88 1.76 17.88
CA ALA A 111 -23.11 2.11 19.29
C ALA A 111 -24.06 3.31 19.45
N ALA A 112 -23.95 4.33 18.60
CA ALA A 112 -24.84 5.48 18.59
C ALA A 112 -26.28 5.11 18.18
N THR A 113 -26.47 4.17 17.26
CA THR A 113 -27.80 3.66 16.86
C THR A 113 -28.45 2.83 17.95
N GLU A 114 -27.72 1.98 18.67
CA GLU A 114 -28.22 1.20 19.80
C GLU A 114 -28.66 2.08 20.97
N GLU A 115 -27.94 3.16 21.30
CA GLU A 115 -28.32 4.12 22.33
C GLU A 115 -29.58 4.87 21.98
N THR A 116 -29.81 5.27 20.72
CA THR A 116 -31.03 5.94 20.26
C THR A 116 -32.25 5.02 20.29
N GLU A 117 -32.12 3.76 19.90
CA GLU A 117 -33.19 2.76 19.98
C GLU A 117 -33.62 2.49 21.45
N ALA A 118 -32.65 2.33 22.35
CA ALA A 118 -32.91 2.13 23.77
C ALA A 118 -33.61 3.35 24.44
N ALA A 119 -33.30 4.58 24.01
CA ALA A 119 -33.92 5.81 24.48
C ALA A 119 -35.37 5.93 23.98
N GLU A 120 -35.66 5.55 22.75
CA GLU A 120 -37.04 5.54 22.19
C GLU A 120 -37.93 4.50 22.88
N GLU A 121 -37.43 3.29 23.14
CA GLU A 121 -38.16 2.25 23.89
C GLU A 121 -38.46 2.70 25.34
N ALA A 122 -37.57 3.41 26.00
CA ALA A 122 -37.78 3.94 27.35
C ALA A 122 -38.84 5.06 27.39
N GLU A 123 -38.93 5.90 26.37
CA GLU A 123 -39.97 6.94 26.24
C GLU A 123 -41.37 6.33 26.01
N GLU A 124 -41.52 5.34 25.14
CA GLU A 124 -42.78 4.61 24.92
C GLU A 124 -43.28 3.91 26.19
N ALA A 125 -42.40 3.29 26.97
CA ALA A 125 -42.76 2.62 28.23
C ALA A 125 -43.22 3.61 29.32
N THR A 126 -42.76 4.85 29.33
CA THR A 126 -43.22 5.90 30.26
C THR A 126 -44.58 6.52 29.85
N GLU A 127 -44.92 6.58 28.60
CA GLU A 127 -46.24 7.05 28.10
C GLU A 127 -47.37 6.04 28.43
N GLU A 128 -47.13 4.71 28.32
CA GLU A 128 -48.11 3.68 28.70
C GLU A 128 -48.46 3.66 30.19
N THR A 129 -47.55 4.05 31.09
CA THR A 129 -47.79 4.10 32.53
C THR A 129 -48.42 5.39 33.04
N ALA A 130 -48.61 6.42 32.19
CA ALA A 130 -49.22 7.71 32.54
C ALA A 130 -50.77 7.75 32.46
N GLU A 131 -51.39 6.71 31.94
CA GLU A 131 -52.83 6.52 31.96
C GLU A 131 -53.27 5.80 33.26
#